data_45cdedf5690a8801ec132992642c4c7d
#
_entry.id   45cdedf5690a8801ec132992642c4c7d
#
_cell.length_a   1.000
_cell.length_b   1.000
_cell.length_c   1.000
_cell.angle_alpha   90.00
_cell.angle_beta   90.00
_cell.angle_gamma   90.00
#
_symmetry.space_group_name_H-M   'P 1'
#
loop_
_entity.id
_entity.type
_entity.pdbx_description
1 polymer ?
#
loop_
_entity_poly.entity_id
_entity_poly.type
_entity_poly.pdbx_seq_one_letter_code
_entity_poly.pdbx_strand_id
1 'polypeptide(L)'
;MEVTIENAGLERLGELLAWRETVLREVFSLPAEADLTGLMAENRRYYEAALPRGEHTACFAVAERKIVGCGGICWQKEMPSPDNPQGTCGCLMNIYTLPQHRGAGVGEKIVQWLITEANRRETGKIYLEASQKGASLYQKLGFEALNGYMKL
;
A
#
# COMPACT_ATOMS: atom_id res chain seq x y z
N MET A 1 20.87 0.19 -10.32
CA MET A 1 20.35 0.89 -9.13
C MET A 1 19.87 -0.17 -8.13
N GLU A 2 20.45 -0.19 -6.97
CA GLU A 2 20.01 -1.08 -5.91
C GLU A 2 18.86 -0.42 -5.14
N VAL A 3 17.76 -1.18 -4.98
CA VAL A 3 16.58 -0.72 -4.23
C VAL A 3 16.38 -1.64 -3.04
N THR A 4 16.31 -1.06 -1.86
CA THR A 4 15.97 -1.78 -0.63
C THR A 4 14.59 -1.35 -0.14
N ILE A 5 13.88 -2.25 0.54
CA ILE A 5 12.58 -1.94 1.12
C ILE A 5 12.76 -1.85 2.64
N GLU A 6 12.31 -0.74 3.19
CA GLU A 6 12.40 -0.46 4.61
C GLU A 6 10.99 -0.39 5.22
N ASN A 7 10.81 -1.05 6.35
CA ASN A 7 9.58 -0.89 7.13
C ASN A 7 9.50 0.54 7.66
N ALA A 8 8.31 1.13 7.62
CA ALA A 8 8.07 2.48 8.11
C ALA A 8 7.02 2.44 9.23
N GLY A 9 7.46 2.66 10.44
CA GLY A 9 6.58 2.73 11.60
C GLY A 9 6.19 4.17 11.95
N LEU A 10 5.60 4.34 13.12
CA LEU A 10 5.09 5.63 13.60
C LEU A 10 6.19 6.68 13.75
N GLU A 11 7.43 6.27 13.96
CA GLU A 11 8.60 7.16 14.02
C GLU A 11 8.84 7.91 12.70
N ARG A 12 8.27 7.41 11.61
CA ARG A 12 8.37 8.04 10.28
C ARG A 12 7.06 8.67 9.83
N LEU A 13 6.18 9.01 10.76
CA LEU A 13 4.84 9.54 10.45
C LEU A 13 4.87 10.75 9.51
N GLY A 14 5.79 11.68 9.73
CA GLY A 14 5.92 12.86 8.86
C GLY A 14 6.19 12.49 7.41
N GLU A 15 7.09 11.56 7.17
CA GLU A 15 7.40 11.05 5.83
C GLU A 15 6.21 10.29 5.24
N LEU A 16 5.57 9.45 6.04
CA LEU A 16 4.38 8.70 5.61
C LEU A 16 3.28 9.63 5.14
N LEU A 17 3.02 10.71 5.88
CA LEU A 17 1.98 11.68 5.51
C LEU A 17 2.34 12.47 4.25
N ALA A 18 3.59 12.91 4.12
CA ALA A 18 4.05 13.61 2.93
C ALA A 18 3.90 12.75 1.67
N TRP A 19 4.29 11.48 1.76
CA TRP A 19 4.15 10.54 0.65
C TRP A 19 2.68 10.21 0.35
N ARG A 20 1.85 10.07 1.39
CA ARG A 20 0.41 9.85 1.22
C ARG A 20 -0.24 11.00 0.45
N GLU A 21 0.09 12.24 0.79
CA GLU A 21 -0.42 13.41 0.08
C GLU A 21 -0.01 13.39 -1.40
N THR A 22 1.26 13.10 -1.70
CA THR A 22 1.75 12.99 -3.08
C THR A 22 0.97 11.95 -3.87
N VAL A 23 0.77 10.77 -3.28
CA VAL A 23 0.04 9.67 -3.91
C VAL A 23 -1.42 10.06 -4.17
N LEU A 24 -2.08 10.67 -3.19
CA LEU A 24 -3.48 11.07 -3.33
C LEU A 24 -3.67 12.11 -4.44
N ARG A 25 -2.80 13.10 -4.50
CA ARG A 25 -2.87 14.13 -5.54
C ARG A 25 -2.72 13.55 -6.93
N GLU A 26 -1.80 12.61 -7.13
CA GLU A 26 -1.59 12.00 -8.44
C GLU A 26 -2.69 11.00 -8.80
N VAL A 27 -3.00 10.06 -7.92
CA VAL A 27 -3.95 8.97 -8.21
C VAL A 27 -5.35 9.51 -8.46
N PHE A 28 -5.78 10.53 -7.73
CA PHE A 28 -7.10 11.14 -7.90
C PHE A 28 -7.09 12.35 -8.81
N SER A 29 -5.95 12.64 -9.44
CA SER A 29 -5.80 13.80 -10.36
C SER A 29 -6.28 15.09 -9.72
N LEU A 30 -5.90 15.33 -8.46
CA LEU A 30 -6.33 16.51 -7.73
C LEU A 30 -5.57 17.74 -8.22
N PRO A 31 -6.25 18.90 -8.33
CA PRO A 31 -5.57 20.15 -8.69
C PRO A 31 -4.56 20.54 -7.58
N ALA A 32 -3.49 21.24 -7.97
CA ALA A 32 -2.43 21.65 -7.04
C ALA A 32 -2.94 22.50 -5.88
N GLU A 33 -3.99 23.30 -6.12
CA GLU A 33 -4.61 24.18 -5.13
C GLU A 33 -5.65 23.47 -4.23
N ALA A 34 -5.94 22.19 -4.46
CA ALA A 34 -6.88 21.46 -3.63
C ALA A 34 -6.42 21.44 -2.17
N ASP A 35 -7.33 21.83 -1.27
CA ASP A 35 -7.06 21.81 0.17
C ASP A 35 -7.28 20.40 0.72
N LEU A 36 -6.18 19.73 1.11
CA LEU A 36 -6.21 18.39 1.67
C LEU A 36 -6.06 18.38 3.20
N THR A 37 -6.14 19.55 3.86
CA THR A 37 -5.90 19.64 5.31
C THR A 37 -6.76 18.67 6.10
N GLY A 38 -8.05 18.63 5.85
CA GLY A 38 -8.97 17.70 6.53
C GLY A 38 -8.67 16.24 6.24
N LEU A 39 -8.43 15.92 4.96
CA LEU A 39 -8.11 14.55 4.55
C LEU A 39 -6.79 14.08 5.16
N MET A 40 -5.78 14.95 5.18
CA MET A 40 -4.48 14.60 5.77
C MET A 40 -4.57 14.44 7.29
N ALA A 41 -5.43 15.20 7.96
CA ALA A 41 -5.71 15.00 9.38
C ALA A 41 -6.33 13.62 9.64
N GLU A 42 -7.23 13.16 8.76
CA GLU A 42 -7.79 11.80 8.86
C GLU A 42 -6.74 10.72 8.61
N ASN A 43 -5.85 10.93 7.65
CA ASN A 43 -4.74 10.00 7.41
C ASN A 43 -3.79 9.92 8.60
N ARG A 44 -3.52 11.05 9.27
CA ARG A 44 -2.73 11.08 10.51
C ARG A 44 -3.40 10.24 11.60
N ARG A 45 -4.68 10.47 11.84
CA ARG A 45 -5.45 9.70 12.83
C ARG A 45 -5.42 8.21 12.52
N TYR A 46 -5.54 7.86 11.24
CA TYR A 46 -5.48 6.47 10.80
C TYR A 46 -4.11 5.84 11.16
N TYR A 47 -3.01 6.46 10.78
CA TYR A 47 -1.67 5.93 11.06
C TYR A 47 -1.39 5.85 12.56
N GLU A 48 -1.75 6.89 13.31
CA GLU A 48 -1.53 6.93 14.76
C GLU A 48 -2.29 5.83 15.50
N ALA A 49 -3.45 5.43 15.00
CA ALA A 49 -4.23 4.32 15.58
C ALA A 49 -3.76 2.95 15.07
N ALA A 50 -3.58 2.81 13.76
CA ALA A 50 -3.37 1.51 13.13
C ALA A 50 -1.94 0.98 13.28
N LEU A 51 -0.92 1.83 13.15
CA LEU A 51 0.47 1.38 13.21
C LEU A 51 0.84 0.75 14.56
N PRO A 52 0.54 1.39 15.72
CA PRO A 52 0.87 0.77 17.01
C PRO A 52 0.12 -0.52 17.29
N ARG A 53 -1.08 -0.70 16.70
CA ARG A 53 -1.91 -1.88 16.91
C ARG A 53 -1.57 -3.03 15.96
N GLY A 54 -0.64 -2.84 15.03
CA GLY A 54 -0.36 -3.83 14.01
C GLY A 54 -1.49 -4.01 13.00
N GLU A 55 -2.34 -3.00 12.83
CA GLU A 55 -3.46 -2.99 11.88
C GLU A 55 -3.09 -2.40 10.53
N HIS A 56 -1.87 -1.90 10.41
CA HIS A 56 -1.30 -1.40 9.16
C HIS A 56 0.20 -1.65 9.13
N THR A 57 0.72 -2.01 7.97
CA THR A 57 2.15 -2.10 7.71
C THR A 57 2.47 -1.18 6.54
N ALA A 58 3.46 -0.32 6.72
CA ALA A 58 3.90 0.60 5.67
C ALA A 58 5.37 0.37 5.35
N CYS A 59 5.77 0.65 4.12
CA CYS A 59 7.16 0.55 3.71
C CYS A 59 7.54 1.65 2.73
N PHE A 60 8.84 1.91 2.67
CA PHE A 60 9.46 2.76 1.66
C PHE A 60 10.45 1.96 0.83
N ALA A 61 10.48 2.23 -0.46
CA ALA A 61 11.54 1.79 -1.34
C ALA A 61 12.62 2.86 -1.36
N VAL A 62 13.85 2.47 -1.08
CA VAL A 62 14.98 3.40 -0.96
C VAL A 62 16.05 3.04 -1.98
N ALA A 63 16.52 4.02 -2.73
CA ALA A 63 17.63 3.92 -3.66
C ALA A 63 18.56 5.10 -3.46
N GLU A 64 19.86 4.86 -3.38
CA GLU A 64 20.86 5.91 -3.19
C GLU A 64 20.51 6.85 -2.01
N ARG A 65 20.05 6.26 -0.90
CA ARG A 65 19.63 6.96 0.32
C ARG A 65 18.41 7.88 0.18
N LYS A 66 17.66 7.74 -0.93
CA LYS A 66 16.45 8.52 -1.17
C LYS A 66 15.24 7.61 -1.27
N ILE A 67 14.12 8.05 -0.73
CA ILE A 67 12.86 7.34 -0.90
C ILE A 67 12.41 7.53 -2.35
N VAL A 68 12.18 6.41 -3.05
CA VAL A 68 11.76 6.42 -4.45
C VAL A 68 10.37 5.80 -4.66
N GLY A 69 9.80 5.22 -3.62
CA GLY A 69 8.46 4.63 -3.67
C GLY A 69 7.96 4.28 -2.29
N CYS A 70 6.70 3.93 -2.22
CA CYS A 70 6.05 3.52 -0.97
C CYS A 70 5.01 2.46 -1.22
N GLY A 71 4.57 1.82 -0.15
CA GLY A 71 3.48 0.88 -0.17
C GLY A 71 2.94 0.64 1.23
N GLY A 72 1.77 0.03 1.28
CA GLY A 72 1.15 -0.29 2.55
C GLY A 72 0.19 -1.46 2.43
N ILE A 73 -0.15 -2.02 3.57
CA ILE A 73 -1.14 -3.08 3.68
C ILE A 73 -1.99 -2.81 4.91
N CYS A 74 -3.31 -2.77 4.70
CA CYS A 74 -4.30 -2.66 5.76
C CYS A 74 -4.68 -4.06 6.20
N TRP A 75 -4.51 -4.35 7.48
CA TRP A 75 -4.89 -5.64 8.06
C TRP A 75 -6.32 -5.58 8.52
N GLN A 76 -7.14 -6.50 8.03
CA GLN A 76 -8.57 -6.53 8.29
C GLN A 76 -9.03 -7.94 8.60
N LYS A 77 -10.23 -8.05 9.13
CA LYS A 77 -10.91 -9.33 9.32
C LYS A 77 -12.24 -9.34 8.57
N GLU A 78 -12.62 -10.52 8.11
CA GLU A 78 -13.93 -10.78 7.54
C GLU A 78 -14.52 -12.02 8.21
N MET A 79 -15.79 -12.28 7.98
CA MET A 79 -16.38 -13.50 8.51
C MET A 79 -15.69 -14.71 7.92
N PRO A 80 -15.25 -15.68 8.74
CA PRO A 80 -14.63 -16.90 8.23
C PRO A 80 -15.50 -17.63 7.22
N SER A 81 -14.87 -18.14 6.19
CA SER A 81 -15.53 -18.87 5.10
C SER A 81 -14.59 -19.97 4.58
N PRO A 82 -15.10 -20.94 3.76
CA PRO A 82 -14.25 -22.03 3.27
C PRO A 82 -13.02 -21.58 2.50
N ASP A 83 -13.08 -20.44 1.80
CA ASP A 83 -11.94 -19.88 1.06
C ASP A 83 -11.03 -19.02 1.92
N ASN A 84 -11.45 -18.65 3.13
CA ASN A 84 -10.64 -17.94 4.12
C ASN A 84 -11.06 -18.34 5.53
N PRO A 85 -10.66 -19.54 5.99
CA PRO A 85 -11.18 -20.12 7.22
C PRO A 85 -10.93 -19.31 8.50
N GLN A 86 -9.88 -18.50 8.54
CA GLN A 86 -9.58 -17.67 9.70
C GLN A 86 -10.07 -16.23 9.56
N GLY A 87 -10.56 -15.87 8.38
CA GLY A 87 -11.09 -14.52 8.12
C GLY A 87 -10.04 -13.42 8.13
N THR A 88 -8.76 -13.77 7.95
CA THR A 88 -7.67 -12.78 7.95
C THR A 88 -7.46 -12.21 6.57
N CYS A 89 -7.39 -10.88 6.47
CA CYS A 89 -7.25 -10.17 5.19
C CYS A 89 -6.13 -9.14 5.24
N GLY A 90 -5.46 -8.99 4.12
CA GLY A 90 -4.53 -7.90 3.89
C GLY A 90 -4.88 -7.19 2.59
N CYS A 91 -5.20 -5.90 2.68
CA CYS A 91 -5.48 -5.07 1.52
C CYS A 91 -4.28 -4.21 1.20
N LEU A 92 -3.65 -4.43 0.05
CA LEU A 92 -2.54 -3.59 -0.42
C LEU A 92 -3.08 -2.23 -0.82
N MET A 93 -2.45 -1.18 -0.33
CA MET A 93 -2.84 0.21 -0.63
C MET A 93 -1.61 1.09 -0.75
N ASN A 94 -1.80 2.25 -1.36
CA ASN A 94 -0.78 3.30 -1.40
C ASN A 94 0.52 2.86 -2.10
N ILE A 95 0.41 1.96 -3.08
CA ILE A 95 1.55 1.49 -3.87
C ILE A 95 1.90 2.58 -4.88
N TYR A 96 3.11 3.09 -4.78
CA TYR A 96 3.53 4.21 -5.61
C TYR A 96 5.04 4.21 -5.84
N THR A 97 5.44 4.56 -7.05
CA THR A 97 6.83 4.77 -7.44
C THR A 97 6.94 6.13 -8.10
N LEU A 98 7.95 6.92 -7.71
CA LEU A 98 8.22 8.20 -8.36
C LEU A 98 8.32 8.02 -9.87
N PRO A 99 7.76 8.94 -10.68
CA PRO A 99 7.74 8.80 -12.14
C PRO A 99 9.09 8.47 -12.76
N GLN A 100 10.16 9.14 -12.31
CA GLN A 100 11.52 8.94 -12.84
C GLN A 100 12.14 7.59 -12.48
N HIS A 101 11.53 6.84 -11.57
CA HIS A 101 12.01 5.52 -11.14
C HIS A 101 11.10 4.38 -11.61
N ARG A 102 10.10 4.67 -12.43
CA ARG A 102 9.19 3.66 -12.97
C ARG A 102 9.88 2.84 -14.06
N GLY A 103 9.41 1.60 -14.23
CA GLY A 103 9.98 0.70 -15.23
C GLY A 103 11.28 0.01 -14.79
N ALA A 104 11.73 0.24 -13.56
CA ALA A 104 12.97 -0.34 -13.00
C ALA A 104 12.70 -1.41 -11.93
N GLY A 105 11.46 -1.90 -11.80
CA GLY A 105 11.12 -2.97 -10.87
C GLY A 105 10.87 -2.53 -9.44
N VAL A 106 10.80 -1.23 -9.17
CA VAL A 106 10.57 -0.71 -7.80
C VAL A 106 9.22 -1.18 -7.25
N GLY A 107 8.16 -1.01 -8.03
CA GLY A 107 6.82 -1.43 -7.63
C GLY A 107 6.74 -2.93 -7.35
N GLU A 108 7.40 -3.73 -8.17
CA GLU A 108 7.47 -5.18 -7.97
C GLU A 108 8.11 -5.54 -6.64
N LYS A 109 9.23 -4.90 -6.29
CA LYS A 109 9.91 -5.11 -5.02
C LYS A 109 9.04 -4.72 -3.82
N ILE A 110 8.33 -3.59 -3.92
CA ILE A 110 7.40 -3.15 -2.88
C ILE A 110 6.32 -4.21 -2.65
N VAL A 111 5.66 -4.64 -3.72
CA VAL A 111 4.56 -5.61 -3.61
C VAL A 111 5.05 -6.97 -3.11
N GLN A 112 6.20 -7.44 -3.58
CA GLN A 112 6.79 -8.69 -3.10
C GLN A 112 7.11 -8.62 -1.61
N TRP A 113 7.62 -7.49 -1.13
CA TRP A 113 7.90 -7.30 0.29
C TRP A 113 6.62 -7.37 1.13
N LEU A 114 5.55 -6.71 0.65
CA LEU A 114 4.24 -6.73 1.32
C LEU A 114 3.62 -8.13 1.32
N ILE A 115 3.74 -8.87 0.22
CA ILE A 115 3.30 -10.26 0.15
C ILE A 115 4.05 -11.13 1.16
N THR A 116 5.37 -10.94 1.29
CA THR A 116 6.18 -11.66 2.26
C THR A 116 5.71 -11.38 3.69
N GLU A 117 5.40 -10.12 4.01
CA GLU A 117 4.83 -9.76 5.31
C GLU A 117 3.47 -10.42 5.56
N ALA A 118 2.62 -10.45 4.54
CA ALA A 118 1.32 -11.10 4.64
C ALA A 118 1.45 -12.63 4.84
N ASN A 119 2.38 -13.26 4.15
CA ASN A 119 2.64 -14.69 4.31
C ASN A 119 3.21 -15.01 5.70
N ARG A 120 4.08 -14.14 6.21
CA ARG A 120 4.62 -14.30 7.57
C ARG A 120 3.52 -14.25 8.63
N ARG A 121 2.45 -13.49 8.40
CA ARG A 121 1.27 -13.41 9.27
C ARG A 121 0.25 -14.50 8.99
N GLU A 122 0.51 -15.39 8.05
CA GLU A 122 -0.42 -16.45 7.64
C GLU A 122 -1.78 -15.90 7.20
N THR A 123 -1.74 -14.79 6.43
CA THR A 123 -2.94 -14.09 5.95
C THR A 123 -3.67 -14.94 4.90
N GLY A 124 -4.97 -15.19 5.13
CA GLY A 124 -5.76 -16.05 4.26
C GLY A 124 -6.20 -15.41 2.95
N LYS A 125 -6.26 -14.08 2.90
CA LYS A 125 -6.69 -13.35 1.69
C LYS A 125 -5.87 -12.08 1.54
N ILE A 126 -5.19 -11.96 0.42
CA ILE A 126 -4.43 -10.76 0.05
C ILE A 126 -5.07 -10.19 -1.19
N TYR A 127 -5.51 -8.94 -1.13
CA TYR A 127 -6.24 -8.32 -2.24
C TYR A 127 -5.88 -6.85 -2.39
N LEU A 128 -6.29 -6.27 -3.50
CA LEU A 128 -6.06 -4.86 -3.81
C LEU A 128 -7.06 -4.38 -4.85
N GLU A 129 -7.17 -3.08 -4.98
CA GLU A 129 -7.88 -2.45 -6.09
C GLU A 129 -6.83 -1.92 -7.07
N ALA A 130 -6.80 -2.47 -8.28
CA ALA A 130 -5.78 -2.14 -9.27
C ALA A 130 -6.25 -1.03 -10.20
N SER A 131 -5.37 -0.04 -10.46
CA SER A 131 -5.55 0.87 -11.57
C SER A 131 -5.27 0.14 -12.89
N GLN A 132 -5.76 0.68 -14.01
CA GLN A 132 -5.45 0.10 -15.33
C GLN A 132 -3.95 0.00 -15.56
N LYS A 133 -3.19 1.00 -15.16
CA LYS A 133 -1.72 1.02 -15.32
C LYS A 133 -1.00 0.00 -14.44
N GLY A 134 -1.55 -0.30 -13.27
CA GLY A 134 -0.94 -1.23 -12.31
C GLY A 134 -1.31 -2.69 -12.51
N ALA A 135 -2.38 -2.96 -13.26
CA ALA A 135 -2.93 -4.31 -13.40
C ALA A 135 -1.91 -5.35 -13.89
N SER A 136 -1.07 -4.99 -14.86
CA SER A 136 -0.06 -5.90 -15.42
C SER A 136 0.98 -6.31 -14.38
N LEU A 137 1.39 -5.41 -13.50
CA LEU A 137 2.31 -5.71 -12.41
C LEU A 137 1.72 -6.76 -11.47
N TYR A 138 0.48 -6.57 -11.06
CA TYR A 138 -0.17 -7.48 -10.12
C TYR A 138 -0.42 -8.85 -10.75
N GLN A 139 -0.84 -8.89 -12.00
CA GLN A 139 -1.02 -10.15 -12.75
C GLN A 139 0.28 -10.93 -12.84
N LYS A 140 1.39 -10.26 -13.13
CA LYS A 140 2.74 -10.85 -13.16
C LYS A 140 3.11 -11.50 -11.83
N LEU A 141 2.66 -10.91 -10.72
CA LEU A 141 2.93 -11.41 -9.36
C LEU A 141 1.92 -12.48 -8.90
N GLY A 142 0.97 -12.88 -9.76
CA GLY A 142 0.02 -13.94 -9.46
C GLY A 142 -1.35 -13.48 -8.98
N PHE A 143 -1.61 -12.18 -8.96
CA PHE A 143 -2.95 -11.67 -8.62
C PHE A 143 -3.92 -11.94 -9.78
N GLU A 144 -5.11 -12.37 -9.43
CA GLU A 144 -6.19 -12.63 -10.38
C GLU A 144 -7.33 -11.65 -10.13
N ALA A 145 -8.09 -11.35 -11.17
CA ALA A 145 -9.26 -10.50 -11.05
C ALA A 145 -10.29 -11.16 -10.13
N LEU A 146 -10.84 -10.37 -9.21
CA LEU A 146 -11.82 -10.83 -8.24
C LEU A 146 -13.18 -10.27 -8.63
N ASN A 147 -14.04 -11.14 -9.18
CA ASN A 147 -15.37 -10.76 -9.64
C ASN A 147 -16.38 -10.81 -8.50
N GLY A 148 -17.47 -10.06 -8.65
CA GLY A 148 -18.58 -10.05 -7.70
C GLY A 148 -18.56 -8.93 -6.68
N TYR A 149 -17.55 -8.08 -6.69
CA TYR A 149 -17.52 -6.88 -5.83
C TYR A 149 -18.38 -5.80 -6.45
N MET A 150 -19.17 -5.15 -5.61
CA MET A 150 -20.06 -4.05 -6.00
C MET A 150 -19.89 -2.91 -5.00
N LYS A 151 -20.08 -1.69 -5.46
CA LYS A 151 -20.02 -0.48 -4.63
C LYS A 151 -21.33 0.27 -4.75
N LEU A 152 -21.88 0.74 -3.63
CA LEU A 152 -23.06 1.60 -3.61
C LEU A 152 -22.73 3.04 -3.99
#